data_d54396cbc2ba2cc4bab9269e6fc8ab12
#
_entry.id   d54396cbc2ba2cc4bab9269e6fc8ab12
#
_cell.length_a   1.000
_cell.length_b   1.000
_cell.length_c   1.000
_cell.angle_alpha   90.00
_cell.angle_beta   90.00
_cell.angle_gamma   90.00
#
_symmetry.space_group_name_H-M   'P 1'
#
loop_
_entity.id
_entity.type
_entity.pdbx_description
1 polymer ?
#
loop_
_entity_poly.entity_id
_entity_poly.type
_entity_poly.pdbx_seq_one_letter_code
_entity_poly.pdbx_strand_id
1 'polypeptide(L)'
;MSYFLENEEAVKEQEILQDETSVQQENEQDGIASIEPLLDNRIVRAIREMGFEKLSPIQEQAIPYLLQGEDIIGQAQTGTGKTAAFGIPAIQHINPDVKKLQTIILCPTRELAIQAAEELRKIAKYMHGIKVLPVYGGQDISRQIAGLRGVQIIVGTPGRVMDHMRRRTIKLDLVNMVVLDEADEMLNMGFREDMELILGQIPGEHQTALFSATMPKPILEITDRFQNDAKLVKVAAQELTIPLVSQKFYRVKNQDKDAACVRLLEYYQPKLTLIFCNTKKKVDELSDLLKEQGFQAEGLHGDLSQAQRDAVMKRFRNGGTSILIATDVAARGIDVDDVEAVINYDIPQDIEYYVHRIGRTGRAGRKGRSFTFANSREIYKIREIERVCHTTITEKKLPGAAKVLKAKADKYLNKAWELHEHEDIELMKSFLQRKLEEEGCDALELAAAMLKLQVGDKGEEIAADEYTKRGNRFGDRGRSGRGDGEGRSFGRGDGRRRFGRGDRDRREDGSTGSGEGRRRRRSDSREDGRKWNDRDRKNADRKPSAERAEREAKKRKKREEPGIGNSFPKRKRS
;
A
#
# COMPACT_ATOMS: atom_id res chain seq x y z
N MET A 1 -11.55 65.27 3.49
CA MET A 1 -11.23 64.46 2.29
C MET A 1 -10.74 63.05 2.63
N SER A 2 -10.05 62.85 3.74
CA SER A 2 -9.60 61.50 4.19
C SER A 2 -10.74 60.57 4.65
N TYR A 3 -11.79 61.11 5.28
CA TYR A 3 -12.93 60.36 5.83
C TYR A 3 -13.92 59.82 4.77
N PHE A 4 -13.88 60.34 3.54
CA PHE A 4 -14.71 59.86 2.42
C PHE A 4 -14.05 58.70 1.66
N LEU A 5 -12.73 58.61 1.64
CA LEU A 5 -11.98 57.52 0.97
C LEU A 5 -11.98 56.24 1.79
N GLU A 6 -11.94 56.33 3.13
CA GLU A 6 -12.02 55.17 4.01
C GLU A 6 -13.41 54.47 3.99
N ASN A 7 -14.48 55.26 3.74
CA ASN A 7 -15.82 54.68 3.61
C ASN A 7 -16.07 53.99 2.25
N GLU A 8 -15.45 54.46 1.16
CA GLU A 8 -15.59 53.81 -0.15
C GLU A 8 -14.78 52.50 -0.24
N GLU A 9 -13.64 52.39 0.44
CA GLU A 9 -12.88 51.13 0.55
C GLU A 9 -13.61 50.10 1.42
N ALA A 10 -14.20 50.51 2.54
CA ALA A 10 -14.97 49.63 3.42
C ALA A 10 -16.27 49.11 2.78
N VAL A 11 -16.91 49.91 1.91
CA VAL A 11 -18.10 49.49 1.15
C VAL A 11 -17.71 48.51 0.04
N LYS A 12 -16.58 48.70 -0.64
CA LYS A 12 -16.06 47.76 -1.63
C LYS A 12 -15.60 46.44 -1.02
N GLU A 13 -14.97 46.47 0.16
CA GLU A 13 -14.64 45.23 0.89
C GLU A 13 -15.89 44.46 1.35
N GLN A 14 -16.97 45.17 1.74
CA GLN A 14 -18.25 44.53 2.07
C GLN A 14 -18.98 43.96 0.85
N GLU A 15 -18.92 44.61 -0.31
CA GLU A 15 -19.47 44.10 -1.56
C GLU A 15 -18.67 42.87 -2.06
N ILE A 16 -17.34 42.87 -1.96
CA ILE A 16 -16.49 41.71 -2.30
C ILE A 16 -16.76 40.53 -1.36
N LEU A 17 -16.91 40.79 -0.05
CA LEU A 17 -17.26 39.77 0.94
C LEU A 17 -18.69 39.23 0.76
N GLN A 18 -19.62 40.02 0.28
CA GLN A 18 -20.99 39.56 -0.05
C GLN A 18 -21.02 38.79 -1.36
N ASP A 19 -20.22 39.13 -2.36
CA ASP A 19 -20.08 38.38 -3.59
C ASP A 19 -19.34 37.02 -3.34
N GLU A 20 -18.28 37.02 -2.52
CA GLU A 20 -17.64 35.76 -2.12
C GLU A 20 -18.55 34.87 -1.26
N THR A 21 -19.43 35.44 -0.44
CA THR A 21 -20.38 34.68 0.39
C THR A 21 -21.56 34.17 -0.46
N SER A 22 -22.01 34.91 -1.46
CA SER A 22 -23.04 34.45 -2.40
C SER A 22 -22.52 33.36 -3.34
N VAL A 23 -21.29 33.48 -3.83
CA VAL A 23 -20.61 32.41 -4.61
C VAL A 23 -20.35 31.16 -3.77
N GLN A 24 -20.07 31.29 -2.46
CA GLN A 24 -19.94 30.17 -1.56
C GLN A 24 -21.30 29.52 -1.21
N GLN A 25 -22.38 30.28 -1.14
CA GLN A 25 -23.73 29.76 -0.89
C GLN A 25 -24.38 29.12 -2.12
N GLU A 26 -24.03 29.55 -3.35
CA GLU A 26 -24.44 28.87 -4.59
C GLU A 26 -23.70 27.55 -4.79
N ASN A 27 -22.43 27.41 -4.31
CA ASN A 27 -21.68 26.16 -4.32
C ASN A 27 -22.09 25.15 -3.23
N GLU A 28 -22.91 25.50 -2.25
CA GLU A 28 -23.39 24.56 -1.22
C GLU A 28 -24.64 23.74 -1.65
N GLN A 29 -25.26 24.04 -2.79
CA GLN A 29 -26.44 23.31 -3.30
C GLN A 29 -26.10 22.22 -4.32
N ASP A 30 -24.85 22.08 -4.78
CA ASP A 30 -24.44 21.16 -5.83
C ASP A 30 -23.94 19.78 -5.34
N GLY A 31 -24.71 19.13 -4.51
CA GLY A 31 -24.46 17.72 -4.16
C GLY A 31 -24.81 16.77 -5.32
N ILE A 32 -25.24 15.55 -5.00
CA ILE A 32 -25.73 14.56 -5.98
C ILE A 32 -26.77 15.16 -6.94
N ALA A 33 -27.52 16.18 -6.50
CA ALA A 33 -28.54 16.86 -7.28
C ALA A 33 -28.05 17.38 -8.64
N SER A 34 -26.74 17.70 -8.78
CA SER A 34 -26.17 18.18 -10.05
C SER A 34 -26.10 17.10 -11.13
N ILE A 35 -25.91 15.83 -10.76
CA ILE A 35 -25.79 14.71 -11.70
C ILE A 35 -27.06 13.85 -11.79
N GLU A 36 -27.98 13.95 -10.84
CA GLU A 36 -29.24 13.18 -10.83
C GLU A 36 -30.04 13.27 -12.13
N PRO A 37 -30.21 14.46 -12.75
CA PRO A 37 -30.96 14.56 -14.00
C PRO A 37 -30.31 13.80 -15.17
N LEU A 38 -29.02 13.48 -15.07
CA LEU A 38 -28.25 12.77 -16.10
C LEU A 38 -28.26 11.26 -15.92
N LEU A 39 -28.76 10.76 -14.77
CA LEU A 39 -28.67 9.36 -14.37
C LEU A 39 -30.04 8.66 -14.40
N ASP A 40 -29.99 7.36 -14.65
CA ASP A 40 -31.15 6.48 -14.45
C ASP A 40 -31.57 6.50 -12.96
N ASN A 41 -32.86 6.65 -12.68
CA ASN A 41 -33.40 6.68 -11.32
C ASN A 41 -32.99 5.47 -10.46
N ARG A 42 -32.73 4.32 -11.09
CA ARG A 42 -32.27 3.11 -10.41
C ARG A 42 -30.83 3.26 -9.89
N ILE A 43 -29.97 3.96 -10.62
CA ILE A 43 -28.60 4.29 -10.21
C ILE A 43 -28.66 5.33 -9.09
N VAL A 44 -29.45 6.39 -9.25
CA VAL A 44 -29.66 7.42 -8.22
C VAL A 44 -30.09 6.78 -6.90
N ARG A 45 -31.06 5.87 -6.95
CA ARG A 45 -31.50 5.13 -5.76
C ARG A 45 -30.36 4.33 -5.12
N ALA A 46 -29.54 3.65 -5.93
CA ALA A 46 -28.43 2.85 -5.43
C ALA A 46 -27.36 3.70 -4.73
N ILE A 47 -26.95 4.82 -5.34
CA ILE A 47 -25.92 5.69 -4.77
C ILE A 47 -26.40 6.39 -3.50
N ARG A 48 -27.68 6.78 -3.42
CA ARG A 48 -28.26 7.32 -2.18
C ARG A 48 -28.25 6.30 -1.04
N GLU A 49 -28.59 5.04 -1.32
CA GLU A 49 -28.48 3.96 -0.32
C GLU A 49 -27.04 3.68 0.12
N MET A 50 -26.06 3.95 -0.74
CA MET A 50 -24.63 3.87 -0.40
C MET A 50 -24.16 5.03 0.48
N GLY A 51 -25.01 6.00 0.81
CA GLY A 51 -24.71 7.14 1.66
C GLY A 51 -24.06 8.32 0.93
N PHE A 52 -24.23 8.42 -0.39
CA PHE A 52 -23.74 9.57 -1.12
C PHE A 52 -24.69 10.75 -0.86
N GLU A 53 -24.19 11.77 -0.18
CA GLU A 53 -24.88 13.03 0.07
C GLU A 53 -24.25 14.17 -0.76
N LYS A 54 -22.93 14.15 -0.84
CA LYS A 54 -22.11 15.10 -1.62
C LYS A 54 -21.16 14.31 -2.53
N LEU A 55 -20.91 14.84 -3.71
CA LEU A 55 -19.90 14.31 -4.61
C LEU A 55 -18.52 14.79 -4.16
N SER A 56 -17.53 13.95 -4.35
CA SER A 56 -16.15 14.39 -4.22
C SER A 56 -15.73 15.22 -5.44
N PRO A 57 -14.70 16.08 -5.33
CA PRO A 57 -14.29 16.95 -6.45
C PRO A 57 -13.93 16.18 -7.74
N ILE A 58 -13.41 14.96 -7.63
CA ILE A 58 -13.14 14.12 -8.82
C ILE A 58 -14.44 13.60 -9.44
N GLN A 59 -15.46 13.32 -8.63
CA GLN A 59 -16.75 12.84 -9.10
C GLN A 59 -17.50 13.97 -9.81
N GLU A 60 -17.57 15.16 -9.21
CA GLU A 60 -18.23 16.34 -9.80
C GLU A 60 -17.70 16.68 -11.19
N GLN A 61 -16.37 16.66 -11.33
CA GLN A 61 -15.72 17.04 -12.58
C GLN A 61 -15.70 15.91 -13.61
N ALA A 62 -15.49 14.64 -13.20
CA ALA A 62 -15.31 13.54 -14.15
C ALA A 62 -16.62 12.93 -14.67
N ILE A 63 -17.64 12.80 -13.79
CA ILE A 63 -18.90 12.12 -14.15
C ILE A 63 -19.57 12.77 -15.37
N PRO A 64 -19.76 14.10 -15.45
CA PRO A 64 -20.41 14.73 -16.59
C PRO A 64 -19.72 14.43 -17.94
N TYR A 65 -18.40 14.52 -18.02
CA TYR A 65 -17.65 14.20 -19.23
C TYR A 65 -17.78 12.73 -19.62
N LEU A 66 -17.67 11.83 -18.64
CA LEU A 66 -17.79 10.39 -18.89
C LEU A 66 -19.21 10.02 -19.34
N LEU A 67 -20.25 10.68 -18.85
CA LEU A 67 -21.63 10.46 -19.31
C LEU A 67 -21.86 10.96 -20.74
N GLN A 68 -21.10 11.96 -21.20
CA GLN A 68 -21.12 12.46 -22.57
C GLN A 68 -20.31 11.58 -23.54
N GLY A 69 -19.59 10.58 -23.05
CA GLY A 69 -18.75 9.70 -23.86
C GLY A 69 -17.35 10.27 -24.14
N GLU A 70 -16.96 11.36 -23.47
CA GLU A 70 -15.64 11.96 -23.65
C GLU A 70 -14.55 11.17 -22.92
N ASP A 71 -13.33 11.17 -23.49
CA ASP A 71 -12.14 10.62 -22.84
C ASP A 71 -11.69 11.53 -21.71
N ILE A 72 -11.23 10.96 -20.59
CA ILE A 72 -10.72 11.75 -19.47
C ILE A 72 -9.36 11.27 -18.97
N ILE A 73 -8.60 12.21 -18.44
CA ILE A 73 -7.42 11.97 -17.61
C ILE A 73 -7.76 12.51 -16.21
N GLY A 74 -8.09 11.62 -15.29
CA GLY A 74 -8.42 11.96 -13.90
C GLY A 74 -7.17 11.91 -13.01
N GLN A 75 -6.59 13.06 -12.67
CA GLN A 75 -5.48 13.13 -11.73
C GLN A 75 -5.99 13.32 -10.31
N ALA A 76 -6.07 12.23 -9.53
CA ALA A 76 -6.54 12.24 -8.15
C ALA A 76 -5.92 11.12 -7.32
N GLN A 77 -5.73 11.36 -6.02
CA GLN A 77 -5.16 10.38 -5.08
C GLN A 77 -6.11 9.20 -4.80
N THR A 78 -5.59 8.14 -4.18
CA THR A 78 -6.40 7.02 -3.67
C THR A 78 -7.31 7.48 -2.54
N GLY A 79 -8.54 6.95 -2.50
CA GLY A 79 -9.52 7.32 -1.46
C GLY A 79 -10.33 8.60 -1.75
N THR A 80 -10.17 9.22 -2.92
CA THR A 80 -10.94 10.41 -3.34
C THR A 80 -12.29 10.06 -3.99
N GLY A 81 -12.66 8.77 -4.06
CA GLY A 81 -13.92 8.33 -4.68
C GLY A 81 -13.84 8.08 -6.18
N LYS A 82 -12.64 7.82 -6.74
CA LYS A 82 -12.43 7.52 -8.17
C LYS A 82 -13.31 6.37 -8.67
N THR A 83 -13.47 5.31 -7.87
CA THR A 83 -14.28 4.15 -8.27
C THR A 83 -15.71 4.53 -8.64
N ALA A 84 -16.34 5.39 -7.85
CA ALA A 84 -17.68 5.89 -8.19
C ALA A 84 -17.65 6.87 -9.37
N ALA A 85 -16.57 7.68 -9.51
CA ALA A 85 -16.42 8.62 -10.62
C ALA A 85 -16.46 7.94 -11.99
N PHE A 86 -15.83 6.78 -12.14
CA PHE A 86 -15.94 6.00 -13.37
C PHE A 86 -17.03 4.92 -13.33
N GLY A 87 -17.37 4.41 -12.15
CA GLY A 87 -18.31 3.31 -11.98
C GLY A 87 -19.75 3.71 -12.31
N ILE A 88 -20.18 4.91 -11.92
CA ILE A 88 -21.51 5.44 -12.23
C ILE A 88 -21.72 5.55 -13.74
N PRO A 89 -20.85 6.25 -14.52
CA PRO A 89 -20.98 6.29 -15.98
C PRO A 89 -20.84 4.92 -16.63
N ALA A 90 -19.93 4.07 -16.17
CA ALA A 90 -19.77 2.72 -16.70
C ALA A 90 -21.06 1.89 -16.58
N ILE A 91 -21.77 1.96 -15.46
CA ILE A 91 -23.06 1.27 -15.28
C ILE A 91 -24.17 1.91 -16.12
N GLN A 92 -24.18 3.25 -16.21
CA GLN A 92 -25.17 4.00 -17.01
C GLN A 92 -25.13 3.62 -18.48
N HIS A 93 -23.91 3.40 -19.04
CA HIS A 93 -23.71 3.11 -20.47
C HIS A 93 -23.94 1.65 -20.84
N ILE A 94 -24.15 0.74 -19.86
CA ILE A 94 -24.39 -0.67 -20.16
C ILE A 94 -25.79 -0.87 -20.73
N ASN A 95 -25.83 -1.54 -21.88
CA ASN A 95 -27.07 -2.10 -22.39
C ASN A 95 -27.29 -3.48 -21.74
N PRO A 96 -28.28 -3.63 -20.83
CA PRO A 96 -28.50 -4.87 -20.10
C PRO A 96 -29.04 -6.01 -20.97
N ASP A 97 -29.56 -5.73 -22.16
CA ASP A 97 -30.08 -6.74 -23.09
C ASP A 97 -28.95 -7.41 -23.87
N VAL A 98 -27.85 -6.74 -24.03
CA VAL A 98 -26.64 -7.26 -24.69
C VAL A 98 -25.80 -8.05 -23.70
N LYS A 99 -25.90 -9.39 -23.74
CA LYS A 99 -25.18 -10.31 -22.82
C LYS A 99 -23.75 -10.58 -23.28
N LYS A 100 -23.00 -9.52 -23.59
CA LYS A 100 -21.61 -9.53 -24.01
C LYS A 100 -20.81 -8.44 -23.27
N LEU A 101 -19.51 -8.56 -23.27
CA LEU A 101 -18.59 -7.60 -22.65
C LEU A 101 -18.71 -6.24 -23.33
N GLN A 102 -18.90 -5.19 -22.54
CA GLN A 102 -19.07 -3.80 -22.97
C GLN A 102 -18.06 -2.87 -22.28
N THR A 103 -17.64 -3.18 -21.06
CA THR A 103 -16.68 -2.35 -20.31
C THR A 103 -15.57 -3.19 -19.74
N ILE A 104 -14.34 -2.68 -19.85
CA ILE A 104 -13.14 -3.24 -19.21
C ILE A 104 -12.57 -2.22 -18.23
N ILE A 105 -12.31 -2.65 -17.01
CA ILE A 105 -11.65 -1.84 -15.99
C ILE A 105 -10.36 -2.55 -15.59
N LEU A 106 -9.22 -1.91 -15.77
CA LEU A 106 -7.91 -2.43 -15.39
C LEU A 106 -7.48 -1.83 -14.05
N CYS A 107 -7.03 -2.69 -13.14
CA CYS A 107 -6.53 -2.33 -11.82
C CYS A 107 -5.17 -3.00 -11.56
N PRO A 108 -4.24 -2.40 -10.81
CA PRO A 108 -2.91 -2.96 -10.57
C PRO A 108 -2.92 -4.24 -9.75
N THR A 109 -3.87 -4.38 -8.82
CA THR A 109 -3.91 -5.50 -7.87
C THR A 109 -5.23 -6.24 -7.90
N ARG A 110 -5.21 -7.47 -7.39
CA ARG A 110 -6.38 -8.35 -7.28
C ARG A 110 -7.40 -7.78 -6.31
N GLU A 111 -6.90 -7.26 -5.21
CA GLU A 111 -7.68 -6.68 -4.12
C GLU A 111 -8.49 -5.48 -4.63
N LEU A 112 -7.85 -4.57 -5.37
CA LEU A 112 -8.53 -3.44 -6.01
C LEU A 112 -9.55 -3.89 -7.07
N ALA A 113 -9.22 -4.90 -7.88
CA ALA A 113 -10.17 -5.43 -8.85
C ALA A 113 -11.42 -6.04 -8.19
N ILE A 114 -11.26 -6.73 -7.06
CA ILE A 114 -12.39 -7.27 -6.28
C ILE A 114 -13.20 -6.13 -5.68
N GLN A 115 -12.55 -5.16 -5.04
CA GLN A 115 -13.19 -4.02 -4.40
C GLN A 115 -13.98 -3.17 -5.41
N ALA A 116 -13.36 -2.79 -6.53
CA ALA A 116 -14.05 -2.06 -7.58
C ALA A 116 -15.24 -2.85 -8.15
N ALA A 117 -15.08 -4.17 -8.36
CA ALA A 117 -16.21 -5.00 -8.82
C ALA A 117 -17.35 -5.08 -7.80
N GLU A 118 -17.07 -5.08 -6.51
CA GLU A 118 -18.10 -5.04 -5.45
C GLU A 118 -18.80 -3.69 -5.41
N GLU A 119 -18.06 -2.59 -5.55
CA GLU A 119 -18.62 -1.24 -5.60
C GLU A 119 -19.52 -1.05 -6.83
N LEU A 120 -19.07 -1.47 -8.02
CA LEU A 120 -19.91 -1.45 -9.21
C LEU A 120 -21.19 -2.29 -9.07
N ARG A 121 -21.13 -3.44 -8.38
CA ARG A 121 -22.34 -4.24 -8.11
C ARG A 121 -23.31 -3.51 -7.18
N LYS A 122 -22.82 -2.74 -6.21
CA LYS A 122 -23.67 -1.90 -5.35
C LYS A 122 -24.34 -0.80 -6.17
N ILE A 123 -23.60 -0.11 -7.06
CA ILE A 123 -24.14 0.90 -7.97
C ILE A 123 -25.20 0.28 -8.90
N ALA A 124 -24.93 -0.93 -9.43
CA ALA A 124 -25.84 -1.65 -10.31
C ALA A 124 -26.99 -2.38 -9.59
N LYS A 125 -27.16 -2.22 -8.27
CA LYS A 125 -28.07 -2.99 -7.42
C LYS A 125 -29.49 -3.09 -7.98
N TYR A 126 -30.02 -2.02 -8.55
CA TYR A 126 -31.35 -1.93 -9.12
C TYR A 126 -31.39 -2.07 -10.65
N MET A 127 -30.24 -2.20 -11.30
CA MET A 127 -30.09 -2.41 -12.74
C MET A 127 -30.08 -3.91 -13.04
N HIS A 128 -31.29 -4.49 -13.22
CA HIS A 128 -31.43 -5.93 -13.48
C HIS A 128 -30.71 -6.36 -14.76
N GLY A 129 -30.01 -7.48 -14.68
CA GLY A 129 -29.35 -8.11 -15.84
C GLY A 129 -27.90 -7.67 -16.08
N ILE A 130 -27.37 -6.71 -15.33
CA ILE A 130 -25.94 -6.33 -15.38
C ILE A 130 -25.11 -7.30 -14.51
N LYS A 131 -24.04 -7.84 -15.09
CA LYS A 131 -23.09 -8.72 -14.42
C LYS A 131 -21.70 -8.12 -14.44
N VAL A 132 -21.10 -7.95 -13.28
CA VAL A 132 -19.73 -7.50 -13.07
C VAL A 132 -18.90 -8.67 -12.57
N LEU A 133 -17.80 -8.99 -13.26
CA LEU A 133 -16.89 -10.09 -12.90
C LEU A 133 -15.48 -9.59 -12.65
N PRO A 134 -14.90 -9.83 -11.45
CA PRO A 134 -13.47 -9.60 -11.23
C PRO A 134 -12.66 -10.74 -11.85
N VAL A 135 -11.60 -10.38 -12.61
CA VAL A 135 -10.66 -11.32 -13.28
C VAL A 135 -9.23 -11.00 -12.90
N TYR A 136 -8.57 -11.89 -12.14
CA TYR A 136 -7.25 -11.65 -11.58
C TYR A 136 -6.43 -12.94 -11.44
N GLY A 137 -5.12 -12.80 -11.34
CA GLY A 137 -4.20 -13.92 -11.19
C GLY A 137 -4.33 -14.64 -9.84
N GLY A 138 -3.87 -15.93 -9.77
CA GLY A 138 -3.88 -16.72 -8.53
C GLY A 138 -5.18 -17.46 -8.21
N GLN A 139 -6.26 -17.18 -8.95
CA GLN A 139 -7.47 -18.00 -8.97
C GLN A 139 -7.42 -18.95 -10.17
N ASP A 140 -8.06 -20.12 -10.05
CA ASP A 140 -8.23 -21.03 -11.16
C ASP A 140 -8.99 -20.33 -12.31
N ILE A 141 -8.36 -20.31 -13.48
CA ILE A 141 -8.90 -19.65 -14.67
C ILE A 141 -10.20 -20.30 -15.13
N SER A 142 -10.37 -21.62 -14.93
CA SER A 142 -11.58 -22.35 -15.31
C SER A 142 -12.82 -21.82 -14.61
N ARG A 143 -12.69 -21.40 -13.35
CA ARG A 143 -13.77 -20.77 -12.58
C ARG A 143 -14.14 -19.40 -13.16
N GLN A 144 -13.15 -18.63 -13.58
CA GLN A 144 -13.39 -17.33 -14.20
C GLN A 144 -14.04 -17.50 -15.57
N ILE A 145 -13.59 -18.46 -16.38
CA ILE A 145 -14.22 -18.78 -17.68
C ILE A 145 -15.70 -19.14 -17.51
N ALA A 146 -16.03 -19.99 -16.53
CA ALA A 146 -17.42 -20.33 -16.22
C ALA A 146 -18.23 -19.08 -15.80
N GLY A 147 -17.61 -18.13 -15.08
CA GLY A 147 -18.22 -16.89 -14.65
C GLY A 147 -18.47 -15.87 -15.77
N LEU A 148 -17.72 -15.94 -16.89
CA LEU A 148 -17.81 -14.96 -17.99
C LEU A 148 -19.12 -15.01 -18.79
N ARG A 149 -19.96 -16.03 -18.59
CA ARG A 149 -21.21 -16.17 -19.35
C ARG A 149 -22.16 -15.00 -19.07
N GLY A 150 -22.41 -14.18 -20.09
CA GLY A 150 -23.33 -13.05 -20.02
C GLY A 150 -22.84 -11.89 -19.14
N VAL A 151 -21.53 -11.73 -19.01
CA VAL A 151 -20.89 -10.61 -18.30
C VAL A 151 -20.78 -9.41 -19.24
N GLN A 152 -21.15 -8.24 -18.73
CA GLN A 152 -21.02 -6.96 -19.44
C GLN A 152 -19.81 -6.18 -18.98
N ILE A 153 -19.39 -6.29 -17.72
CA ILE A 153 -18.25 -5.56 -17.15
C ILE A 153 -17.25 -6.54 -16.56
N ILE A 154 -16.01 -6.46 -16.98
CA ILE A 154 -14.89 -7.10 -16.27
C ILE A 154 -14.05 -6.06 -15.57
N VAL A 155 -13.63 -6.39 -14.35
CA VAL A 155 -12.64 -5.61 -13.58
C VAL A 155 -11.45 -6.51 -13.36
N GLY A 156 -10.27 -6.17 -13.88
CA GLY A 156 -9.19 -7.13 -13.87
C GLY A 156 -7.79 -6.58 -13.78
N THR A 157 -6.86 -7.47 -13.41
CA THR A 157 -5.44 -7.17 -13.51
C THR A 157 -4.97 -7.41 -14.95
N PRO A 158 -4.09 -6.54 -15.51
CA PRO A 158 -3.69 -6.60 -16.92
C PRO A 158 -3.27 -7.99 -17.39
N GLY A 159 -2.32 -8.64 -16.71
CA GLY A 159 -1.84 -9.96 -17.09
C GLY A 159 -2.93 -11.05 -17.15
N ARG A 160 -3.96 -11.03 -16.29
CA ARG A 160 -5.05 -12.00 -16.34
C ARG A 160 -6.07 -11.67 -17.44
N VAL A 161 -6.31 -10.40 -17.72
CA VAL A 161 -7.12 -9.98 -18.87
C VAL A 161 -6.44 -10.46 -20.16
N MET A 162 -5.12 -10.28 -20.28
CA MET A 162 -4.31 -10.82 -21.39
C MET A 162 -4.41 -12.36 -21.51
N ASP A 163 -4.40 -13.10 -20.41
CA ASP A 163 -4.60 -14.57 -20.43
C ASP A 163 -5.96 -14.94 -21.05
N HIS A 164 -7.02 -14.23 -20.67
CA HIS A 164 -8.36 -14.43 -21.23
C HIS A 164 -8.42 -14.05 -22.73
N MET A 165 -7.74 -12.97 -23.16
CA MET A 165 -7.65 -12.57 -24.55
C MET A 165 -6.90 -13.62 -25.38
N ARG A 166 -5.70 -14.06 -24.94
CA ARG A 166 -4.91 -15.12 -25.59
C ARG A 166 -5.70 -16.44 -25.73
N ARG A 167 -6.52 -16.78 -24.73
CA ARG A 167 -7.40 -17.95 -24.75
C ARG A 167 -8.70 -17.73 -25.52
N ARG A 168 -8.96 -16.51 -26.00
CA ARG A 168 -10.20 -16.13 -26.69
C ARG A 168 -11.47 -16.41 -25.87
N THR A 169 -11.38 -16.35 -24.54
CA THR A 169 -12.50 -16.55 -23.63
C THR A 169 -13.31 -15.27 -23.41
N ILE A 170 -12.71 -14.11 -23.70
CA ILE A 170 -13.37 -12.81 -23.81
C ILE A 170 -13.32 -12.33 -25.27
N LYS A 171 -14.35 -11.63 -25.70
CA LYS A 171 -14.45 -10.98 -27.00
C LYS A 171 -14.56 -9.48 -26.77
N LEU A 172 -13.79 -8.72 -27.54
CA LEU A 172 -13.68 -7.26 -27.38
C LEU A 172 -14.59 -6.48 -28.36
N ASP A 173 -15.32 -7.18 -29.22
CA ASP A 173 -16.06 -6.62 -30.35
C ASP A 173 -17.10 -5.56 -29.97
N LEU A 174 -17.58 -5.57 -28.73
CA LEU A 174 -18.61 -4.64 -28.22
C LEU A 174 -18.12 -3.84 -27.01
N VAL A 175 -16.84 -3.81 -26.78
CA VAL A 175 -16.26 -2.97 -25.72
C VAL A 175 -16.31 -1.52 -26.19
N ASN A 176 -17.05 -0.69 -25.47
CA ASN A 176 -17.25 0.72 -25.74
C ASN A 176 -16.63 1.64 -24.67
N MET A 177 -16.19 1.08 -23.53
CA MET A 177 -15.53 1.84 -22.50
C MET A 177 -14.37 1.05 -21.87
N VAL A 178 -13.23 1.72 -21.70
CA VAL A 178 -12.08 1.20 -20.96
C VAL A 178 -11.69 2.17 -19.86
N VAL A 179 -11.43 1.63 -18.68
CA VAL A 179 -10.94 2.38 -17.53
C VAL A 179 -9.59 1.84 -17.10
N LEU A 180 -8.61 2.72 -16.94
CA LEU A 180 -7.32 2.43 -16.31
C LEU A 180 -7.32 3.07 -14.92
N ASP A 181 -7.47 2.28 -13.85
CA ASP A 181 -7.43 2.78 -12.48
C ASP A 181 -6.07 2.53 -11.84
N GLU A 182 -5.52 3.55 -11.17
CA GLU A 182 -4.15 3.56 -10.65
C GLU A 182 -3.12 3.22 -11.74
N ALA A 183 -3.18 3.93 -12.88
CA ALA A 183 -2.35 3.64 -14.05
C ALA A 183 -0.85 3.77 -13.77
N ASP A 184 -0.42 4.73 -12.95
CA ASP A 184 0.97 4.88 -12.46
C ASP A 184 1.44 3.63 -11.70
N GLU A 185 0.57 3.05 -10.88
CA GLU A 185 0.87 1.83 -10.15
C GLU A 185 1.00 0.62 -11.08
N MET A 186 0.15 0.54 -12.12
CA MET A 186 0.29 -0.51 -13.14
C MET A 186 1.62 -0.39 -13.89
N LEU A 187 2.09 0.84 -14.17
CA LEU A 187 3.43 1.08 -14.73
C LEU A 187 4.53 0.59 -13.80
N ASN A 188 4.48 0.99 -12.53
CA ASN A 188 5.47 0.61 -11.50
C ASN A 188 5.56 -0.91 -11.33
N MET A 189 4.47 -1.63 -11.61
CA MET A 189 4.41 -3.10 -11.60
C MET A 189 4.85 -3.75 -12.91
N GLY A 190 5.21 -2.96 -13.92
CA GLY A 190 5.67 -3.46 -15.23
C GLY A 190 4.56 -3.88 -16.20
N PHE A 191 3.32 -3.44 -15.97
CA PHE A 191 2.18 -3.78 -16.84
C PHE A 191 1.99 -2.84 -18.03
N ARG A 192 2.98 -2.00 -18.34
CA ARG A 192 2.89 -1.07 -19.47
C ARG A 192 2.52 -1.79 -20.78
N GLU A 193 3.30 -2.80 -21.14
CA GLU A 193 3.09 -3.56 -22.38
C GLU A 193 1.72 -4.25 -22.41
N ASP A 194 1.29 -4.82 -21.26
CA ASP A 194 -0.02 -5.45 -21.16
C ASP A 194 -1.15 -4.44 -21.37
N MET A 195 -1.05 -3.23 -20.77
CA MET A 195 -2.03 -2.15 -20.97
C MET A 195 -2.10 -1.72 -22.44
N GLU A 196 -0.96 -1.43 -23.06
CA GLU A 196 -0.89 -1.02 -24.48
C GLU A 196 -1.45 -2.11 -25.41
N LEU A 197 -1.17 -3.39 -25.13
CA LEU A 197 -1.70 -4.52 -25.90
C LEU A 197 -3.22 -4.68 -25.73
N ILE A 198 -3.75 -4.48 -24.53
CA ILE A 198 -5.20 -4.57 -24.29
C ILE A 198 -5.91 -3.44 -25.04
N LEU A 199 -5.47 -2.19 -24.87
CA LEU A 199 -6.04 -1.03 -25.54
C LEU A 199 -5.98 -1.16 -27.07
N GLY A 200 -4.83 -1.59 -27.61
CA GLY A 200 -4.62 -1.74 -29.06
C GLY A 200 -5.41 -2.88 -29.72
N GLN A 201 -6.01 -3.81 -28.94
CA GLN A 201 -6.82 -4.92 -29.47
C GLN A 201 -8.33 -4.66 -29.41
N ILE A 202 -8.78 -3.55 -28.83
CA ILE A 202 -10.19 -3.18 -28.81
C ILE A 202 -10.53 -2.57 -30.19
N PRO A 203 -11.46 -3.17 -30.94
CA PRO A 203 -11.79 -2.68 -32.26
C PRO A 203 -12.73 -1.47 -32.17
N GLY A 204 -12.52 -0.51 -33.06
CA GLY A 204 -13.40 0.66 -33.21
C GLY A 204 -13.17 1.75 -32.17
N GLU A 205 -14.01 2.78 -32.26
CA GLU A 205 -14.01 3.88 -31.30
C GLU A 205 -14.56 3.42 -29.95
N HIS A 206 -13.87 3.77 -28.89
CA HIS A 206 -14.26 3.46 -27.52
C HIS A 206 -13.80 4.58 -26.60
N GLN A 207 -14.56 4.83 -25.55
CA GLN A 207 -14.22 5.79 -24.52
C GLN A 207 -13.11 5.24 -23.63
N THR A 208 -12.06 6.05 -23.36
CA THR A 208 -10.98 5.69 -22.45
C THR A 208 -10.89 6.65 -21.27
N ALA A 209 -11.06 6.15 -20.06
CA ALA A 209 -10.90 6.90 -18.83
C ALA A 209 -9.63 6.45 -18.10
N LEU A 210 -8.67 7.35 -17.93
CA LEU A 210 -7.42 7.08 -17.20
C LEU A 210 -7.44 7.81 -15.86
N PHE A 211 -7.30 7.04 -14.78
CA PHE A 211 -7.16 7.58 -13.41
C PHE A 211 -5.77 7.26 -12.86
N SER A 212 -5.08 8.28 -12.37
CA SER A 212 -3.73 8.16 -11.82
C SER A 212 -3.49 9.20 -10.75
N ALA A 213 -2.65 8.90 -9.77
CA ALA A 213 -2.21 9.90 -8.80
C ALA A 213 -1.12 10.80 -9.40
N THR A 214 -0.27 10.23 -10.24
CA THR A 214 0.86 10.91 -10.86
C THR A 214 0.82 10.76 -12.38
N MET A 215 1.46 11.71 -13.10
CA MET A 215 1.50 11.75 -14.57
C MET A 215 2.94 11.67 -15.09
N PRO A 216 3.65 10.55 -14.88
CA PRO A 216 4.98 10.36 -15.46
C PRO A 216 4.89 10.25 -16.99
N LYS A 217 6.01 10.53 -17.69
CA LYS A 217 6.06 10.51 -19.15
C LYS A 217 5.43 9.26 -19.79
N PRO A 218 5.66 8.01 -19.28
CA PRO A 218 5.03 6.85 -19.89
C PRO A 218 3.50 6.82 -19.80
N ILE A 219 2.88 7.46 -18.80
CA ILE A 219 1.42 7.63 -18.75
C ILE A 219 0.97 8.59 -19.84
N LEU A 220 1.66 9.73 -20.00
CA LEU A 220 1.34 10.69 -21.06
C LEU A 220 1.47 10.07 -22.45
N GLU A 221 2.47 9.21 -22.68
CA GLU A 221 2.62 8.47 -23.94
C GLU A 221 1.44 7.50 -24.21
N ILE A 222 0.87 6.90 -23.16
CA ILE A 222 -0.32 6.05 -23.28
C ILE A 222 -1.55 6.93 -23.59
N THR A 223 -1.71 8.08 -22.93
CA THR A 223 -2.82 9.00 -23.21
C THR A 223 -2.76 9.53 -24.63
N ASP A 224 -1.61 10.00 -25.06
CA ASP A 224 -1.40 10.53 -26.41
C ASP A 224 -1.70 9.49 -27.53
N ARG A 225 -1.51 8.21 -27.22
CA ARG A 225 -1.69 7.13 -28.18
C ARG A 225 -3.10 6.55 -28.23
N PHE A 226 -3.78 6.49 -27.10
CA PHE A 226 -5.02 5.71 -26.93
C PHE A 226 -6.22 6.54 -26.49
N GLN A 227 -6.08 7.85 -26.31
CA GLN A 227 -7.18 8.75 -25.98
C GLN A 227 -7.34 9.82 -27.07
N ASN A 228 -8.59 10.26 -27.27
CA ASN A 228 -8.95 11.28 -28.24
C ASN A 228 -9.44 12.54 -27.51
N ASP A 229 -8.74 13.66 -27.65
CA ASP A 229 -9.09 14.96 -27.02
C ASP A 229 -9.49 14.86 -25.54
N ALA A 230 -8.73 14.06 -24.79
CA ALA A 230 -9.05 13.73 -23.40
C ALA A 230 -9.10 14.97 -22.51
N LYS A 231 -10.15 15.11 -21.72
CA LYS A 231 -10.29 16.22 -20.76
C LYS A 231 -9.46 15.94 -19.51
N LEU A 232 -8.56 16.86 -19.18
CA LEU A 232 -7.77 16.78 -17.95
C LEU A 232 -8.60 17.23 -16.76
N VAL A 233 -9.03 16.29 -15.95
CA VAL A 233 -9.67 16.52 -14.66
C VAL A 233 -8.61 16.42 -13.59
N LYS A 234 -8.13 17.58 -13.13
CA LYS A 234 -7.14 17.66 -12.07
C LYS A 234 -7.80 18.16 -10.80
N VAL A 235 -8.08 17.23 -9.91
CA VAL A 235 -8.38 17.62 -8.54
C VAL A 235 -7.09 18.13 -7.95
N ALA A 236 -7.03 19.44 -7.69
CA ALA A 236 -5.91 20.01 -6.97
C ALA A 236 -5.68 19.12 -5.77
N ALA A 237 -4.49 18.58 -5.65
CA ALA A 237 -4.10 17.99 -4.39
C ALA A 237 -4.31 19.10 -3.36
N GLN A 238 -5.44 19.06 -2.65
CA GLN A 238 -5.47 19.70 -1.36
C GLN A 238 -4.16 19.23 -0.75
N GLU A 239 -3.23 20.17 -0.58
CA GLU A 239 -1.82 19.99 -0.25
C GLU A 239 -1.58 18.59 0.32
N LEU A 240 -0.57 17.84 -0.12
CA LEU A 240 -0.23 16.47 0.34
C LEU A 240 -0.23 16.35 1.87
N THR A 241 -0.88 17.30 2.51
CA THR A 241 -1.17 17.34 3.93
C THR A 241 -2.21 16.28 4.18
N ILE A 242 -1.77 15.21 4.82
CA ILE A 242 -2.67 14.39 5.59
C ILE A 242 -2.79 15.10 6.95
N PRO A 243 -3.70 16.11 7.09
CA PRO A 243 -3.67 17.06 8.21
C PRO A 243 -3.91 16.38 9.55
N LEU A 244 -4.46 15.16 9.51
CA LEU A 244 -4.84 14.40 10.69
C LEU A 244 -3.83 13.31 11.08
N VAL A 245 -2.72 13.16 10.33
CA VAL A 245 -1.69 12.17 10.66
C VAL A 245 -0.51 12.83 11.34
N SER A 246 -0.31 12.49 12.61
CA SER A 246 0.90 12.88 13.35
C SER A 246 2.10 12.08 12.86
N GLN A 247 3.01 12.72 12.11
CA GLN A 247 4.17 12.09 11.51
C GLN A 247 5.41 12.29 12.39
N LYS A 248 6.06 11.18 12.76
CA LYS A 248 7.26 11.18 13.60
C LYS A 248 8.31 10.26 13.00
N PHE A 249 9.57 10.64 13.08
CA PHE A 249 10.64 9.71 12.79
C PHE A 249 11.56 9.49 13.99
N TYR A 250 12.17 8.32 14.04
CA TYR A 250 13.08 7.89 15.08
C TYR A 250 14.43 7.54 14.46
N ARG A 251 15.49 8.13 14.97
CA ARG A 251 16.84 7.81 14.51
C ARG A 251 17.33 6.54 15.20
N VAL A 252 17.42 5.46 14.42
CA VAL A 252 17.70 4.10 14.91
C VAL A 252 18.73 3.42 14.02
N LYS A 253 19.67 2.71 14.62
CA LYS A 253 20.59 1.84 13.85
C LYS A 253 19.83 0.65 13.29
N ASN A 254 20.24 0.13 12.14
CA ASN A 254 19.53 -0.99 11.50
C ASN A 254 19.41 -2.23 12.39
N GLN A 255 20.43 -2.53 13.20
CA GLN A 255 20.43 -3.64 14.15
C GLN A 255 19.43 -3.46 15.30
N ASP A 256 19.04 -2.24 15.62
CA ASP A 256 18.19 -1.90 16.77
C ASP A 256 16.73 -1.65 16.35
N LYS A 257 16.40 -1.72 15.02
CA LYS A 257 15.05 -1.46 14.49
C LYS A 257 14.00 -2.42 15.05
N ASP A 258 14.34 -3.70 15.24
CA ASP A 258 13.43 -4.70 15.79
C ASP A 258 13.03 -4.36 17.22
N ALA A 259 14.02 -4.10 18.08
CA ALA A 259 13.78 -3.68 19.45
C ALA A 259 13.05 -2.31 19.54
N ALA A 260 13.35 -1.39 18.63
CA ALA A 260 12.64 -0.11 18.53
C ALA A 260 11.17 -0.29 18.13
N CYS A 261 10.89 -1.22 17.21
CA CYS A 261 9.52 -1.55 16.79
C CYS A 261 8.70 -2.11 17.95
N VAL A 262 9.19 -3.11 18.65
CA VAL A 262 8.56 -3.67 19.86
C VAL A 262 8.29 -2.57 20.88
N ARG A 263 9.28 -1.70 21.15
CA ARG A 263 9.19 -0.60 22.10
C ARG A 263 8.10 0.42 21.77
N LEU A 264 7.94 0.78 20.49
CA LEU A 264 6.88 1.68 20.06
C LEU A 264 5.49 1.03 20.19
N LEU A 265 5.37 -0.25 19.83
CA LEU A 265 4.13 -1.01 19.99
C LEU A 265 3.71 -1.11 21.46
N GLU A 266 4.66 -1.41 22.35
CA GLU A 266 4.42 -1.49 23.79
C GLU A 266 4.06 -0.13 24.41
N TYR A 267 4.66 0.96 23.92
CA TYR A 267 4.44 2.29 24.47
C TYR A 267 3.13 2.92 24.00
N TYR A 268 2.86 2.87 22.66
CA TYR A 268 1.68 3.52 22.06
C TYR A 268 0.44 2.63 22.06
N GLN A 269 0.61 1.31 22.12
CA GLN A 269 -0.44 0.29 22.18
C GLN A 269 -1.59 0.52 21.17
N PRO A 270 -1.30 0.74 19.88
CA PRO A 270 -2.33 0.99 18.88
C PRO A 270 -3.21 -0.24 18.68
N LYS A 271 -4.52 -0.05 18.47
CA LYS A 271 -5.49 -1.13 18.27
C LYS A 271 -5.20 -1.91 16.98
N LEU A 272 -4.99 -1.18 15.89
CA LEU A 272 -4.61 -1.75 14.58
C LEU A 272 -3.37 -1.03 14.04
N THR A 273 -2.39 -1.81 13.64
CA THR A 273 -1.10 -1.31 13.13
C THR A 273 -0.76 -1.96 11.81
N LEU A 274 -0.31 -1.14 10.85
CA LEU A 274 0.28 -1.60 9.61
C LEU A 274 1.77 -1.26 9.60
N ILE A 275 2.63 -2.27 9.42
CA ILE A 275 4.09 -2.12 9.38
C ILE A 275 4.58 -2.40 7.97
N PHE A 276 5.35 -1.48 7.41
CA PHE A 276 5.90 -1.60 6.07
C PHE A 276 7.38 -1.97 6.10
N CYS A 277 7.72 -3.07 5.43
CA CYS A 277 9.09 -3.52 5.19
C CYS A 277 9.37 -3.58 3.69
N ASN A 278 10.61 -3.26 3.28
CA ASN A 278 10.98 -3.26 1.86
C ASN A 278 11.18 -4.68 1.28
N THR A 279 11.37 -5.70 2.11
CA THR A 279 11.61 -7.07 1.64
C THR A 279 10.67 -8.08 2.30
N LYS A 280 10.26 -9.10 1.52
CA LYS A 280 9.43 -10.21 2.00
C LYS A 280 10.09 -10.98 3.15
N LYS A 281 11.41 -11.22 3.07
CA LYS A 281 12.17 -11.88 4.11
C LYS A 281 12.07 -11.15 5.46
N LYS A 282 12.15 -9.79 5.44
CA LYS A 282 12.01 -9.00 6.65
C LYS A 282 10.58 -9.02 7.20
N VAL A 283 9.58 -9.13 6.32
CA VAL A 283 8.18 -9.32 6.74
C VAL A 283 8.03 -10.60 7.56
N ASP A 284 8.59 -11.71 7.09
CA ASP A 284 8.53 -13.01 7.80
C ASP A 284 9.28 -12.93 9.14
N GLU A 285 10.57 -12.50 9.12
CA GLU A 285 11.40 -12.36 10.31
C GLU A 285 10.74 -11.48 11.39
N LEU A 286 10.19 -10.32 11.01
CA LEU A 286 9.55 -9.41 11.96
C LEU A 286 8.21 -9.96 12.47
N SER A 287 7.46 -10.67 11.61
CA SER A 287 6.21 -11.33 12.00
C SER A 287 6.46 -12.39 13.07
N ASP A 288 7.48 -13.21 12.89
CA ASP A 288 7.80 -14.27 13.84
C ASP A 288 8.35 -13.68 15.15
N LEU A 289 9.23 -12.70 15.08
CA LEU A 289 9.73 -11.99 16.26
C LEU A 289 8.59 -11.36 17.07
N LEU A 290 7.64 -10.68 16.42
CA LEU A 290 6.52 -10.05 17.15
C LEU A 290 5.58 -11.10 17.77
N LYS A 291 5.38 -12.25 17.13
CA LYS A 291 4.62 -13.37 17.72
C LYS A 291 5.33 -13.94 18.95
N GLU A 292 6.65 -14.12 18.90
CA GLU A 292 7.45 -14.57 20.06
C GLU A 292 7.35 -13.59 21.22
N GLN A 293 7.20 -12.28 20.94
CA GLN A 293 6.96 -11.25 21.94
C GLN A 293 5.49 -11.16 22.40
N GLY A 294 4.61 -12.07 21.96
CA GLY A 294 3.21 -12.15 22.35
C GLY A 294 2.25 -11.21 21.61
N PHE A 295 2.69 -10.57 20.50
CA PHE A 295 1.80 -9.76 19.67
C PHE A 295 1.02 -10.63 18.69
N GLN A 296 -0.23 -10.24 18.41
CA GLN A 296 -1.02 -10.83 17.33
C GLN A 296 -0.61 -10.21 16.00
N ALA A 297 0.49 -10.72 15.42
CA ALA A 297 1.11 -10.19 14.21
C ALA A 297 1.05 -11.21 13.07
N GLU A 298 0.80 -10.74 11.85
CA GLU A 298 0.84 -11.57 10.63
C GLU A 298 1.54 -10.87 9.49
N GLY A 299 2.30 -11.66 8.70
CA GLY A 299 2.99 -11.18 7.51
C GLY A 299 2.11 -11.25 6.27
N LEU A 300 2.26 -10.26 5.36
CA LEU A 300 1.58 -10.21 4.07
C LEU A 300 2.60 -9.84 2.96
N HIS A 301 2.91 -10.78 2.08
CA HIS A 301 3.85 -10.58 0.98
C HIS A 301 3.50 -11.45 -0.24
N GLY A 302 4.21 -11.23 -1.36
CA GLY A 302 3.89 -11.85 -2.65
C GLY A 302 3.99 -13.37 -2.73
N ASP A 303 4.74 -14.03 -1.81
CA ASP A 303 4.92 -15.48 -1.83
C ASP A 303 3.73 -16.22 -1.18
N LEU A 304 2.85 -15.54 -0.47
CA LEU A 304 1.64 -16.13 0.08
C LEU A 304 0.66 -16.52 -1.04
N SER A 305 0.08 -17.72 -0.92
CA SER A 305 -1.05 -18.12 -1.77
C SER A 305 -2.25 -17.20 -1.54
N GLN A 306 -3.16 -17.09 -2.54
CA GLN A 306 -4.33 -16.23 -2.40
C GLN A 306 -5.20 -16.61 -1.19
N ALA A 307 -5.40 -17.89 -0.95
CA ALA A 307 -6.17 -18.35 0.22
C ALA A 307 -5.55 -17.92 1.56
N GLN A 308 -4.21 -17.91 1.64
CA GLN A 308 -3.51 -17.42 2.83
C GLN A 308 -3.67 -15.90 2.97
N ARG A 309 -3.52 -15.12 1.87
CA ARG A 309 -3.72 -13.67 1.87
C ARG A 309 -5.13 -13.31 2.33
N ASP A 310 -6.15 -13.95 1.75
CA ASP A 310 -7.56 -13.73 2.11
C ASP A 310 -7.82 -14.07 3.59
N ALA A 311 -7.21 -15.14 4.11
CA ALA A 311 -7.32 -15.52 5.52
C ALA A 311 -6.66 -14.49 6.45
N VAL A 312 -5.45 -14.01 6.12
CA VAL A 312 -4.74 -12.95 6.87
C VAL A 312 -5.57 -11.68 6.89
N MET A 313 -6.04 -11.22 5.71
CA MET A 313 -6.83 -10.00 5.59
C MET A 313 -8.16 -10.08 6.36
N LYS A 314 -8.82 -11.25 6.31
CA LYS A 314 -10.06 -11.47 7.07
C LYS A 314 -9.82 -11.38 8.58
N ARG A 315 -8.72 -12.00 9.09
CA ARG A 315 -8.38 -11.91 10.51
C ARG A 315 -8.06 -10.48 10.94
N PHE A 316 -7.30 -9.75 10.11
CA PHE A 316 -6.95 -8.36 10.39
C PHE A 316 -8.19 -7.44 10.41
N ARG A 317 -9.10 -7.55 9.44
CA ARG A 317 -10.37 -6.78 9.42
C ARG A 317 -11.28 -7.08 10.62
N ASN A 318 -11.30 -8.33 11.05
CA ASN A 318 -12.14 -8.76 12.18
C ASN A 318 -11.48 -8.53 13.56
N GLY A 319 -10.29 -7.89 13.62
CA GLY A 319 -9.57 -7.63 14.86
C GLY A 319 -8.91 -8.87 15.49
N GLY A 320 -8.92 -10.03 14.80
CA GLY A 320 -8.22 -11.24 15.24
C GLY A 320 -6.70 -11.15 15.09
N THR A 321 -6.20 -10.18 14.32
CA THR A 321 -4.80 -9.80 14.19
C THR A 321 -4.72 -8.29 14.40
N SER A 322 -3.89 -7.83 15.32
CA SER A 322 -3.73 -6.40 15.63
C SER A 322 -2.61 -5.73 14.83
N ILE A 323 -1.67 -6.51 14.32
CA ILE A 323 -0.49 -6.03 13.59
C ILE A 323 -0.36 -6.76 12.27
N LEU A 324 -0.42 -6.00 11.17
CA LEU A 324 -0.14 -6.51 9.83
C LEU A 324 1.21 -5.98 9.35
N ILE A 325 2.13 -6.88 8.97
CA ILE A 325 3.43 -6.52 8.43
C ILE A 325 3.40 -6.83 6.93
N ALA A 326 3.70 -5.84 6.09
CA ALA A 326 3.55 -6.01 4.65
C ALA A 326 4.67 -5.35 3.84
N THR A 327 4.87 -5.85 2.62
CA THR A 327 5.60 -5.11 1.58
C THR A 327 4.66 -4.13 0.89
N ASP A 328 5.19 -3.07 0.25
CA ASP A 328 4.38 -2.09 -0.48
C ASP A 328 3.43 -2.74 -1.49
N VAL A 329 3.96 -3.65 -2.30
CA VAL A 329 3.17 -4.37 -3.33
C VAL A 329 2.04 -5.18 -2.71
N ALA A 330 2.28 -5.84 -1.58
CA ALA A 330 1.28 -6.67 -0.93
C ALA A 330 0.24 -5.85 -0.17
N ALA A 331 0.61 -4.68 0.31
CA ALA A 331 -0.27 -3.75 1.03
C ALA A 331 -1.13 -2.87 0.11
N ARG A 332 -0.89 -2.91 -1.20
CA ARG A 332 -1.73 -2.20 -2.18
C ARG A 332 -3.13 -2.81 -2.22
N GLY A 333 -4.12 -1.96 -2.31
CA GLY A 333 -5.52 -2.39 -2.33
C GLY A 333 -6.03 -2.95 -0.99
N ILE A 334 -5.25 -2.84 0.10
CA ILE A 334 -5.76 -3.15 1.42
C ILE A 334 -6.79 -2.07 1.79
N ASP A 335 -8.05 -2.47 1.78
CA ASP A 335 -9.15 -1.69 2.30
C ASP A 335 -9.31 -2.02 3.80
N VAL A 336 -8.64 -1.22 4.63
CA VAL A 336 -8.76 -1.28 6.08
C VAL A 336 -8.92 0.15 6.57
N ASP A 337 -10.12 0.48 6.96
CA ASP A 337 -10.53 1.85 7.29
C ASP A 337 -10.12 2.32 8.69
N ASP A 338 -9.63 1.45 9.56
CA ASP A 338 -9.37 1.74 10.97
C ASP A 338 -7.93 1.54 11.42
N VAL A 339 -6.94 1.71 10.54
CA VAL A 339 -5.54 1.62 10.96
C VAL A 339 -5.19 2.86 11.81
N GLU A 340 -4.92 2.64 13.10
CA GLU A 340 -4.56 3.72 14.04
C GLU A 340 -3.11 4.17 13.88
N ALA A 341 -2.22 3.23 13.54
CA ALA A 341 -0.80 3.52 13.38
C ALA A 341 -0.22 2.87 12.13
N VAL A 342 0.64 3.61 11.44
CA VAL A 342 1.50 3.11 10.37
C VAL A 342 2.94 3.19 10.84
N ILE A 343 3.69 2.09 10.73
CA ILE A 343 5.13 2.05 11.01
C ILE A 343 5.88 1.80 9.69
N ASN A 344 6.63 2.77 9.23
CA ASN A 344 7.62 2.58 8.17
C ASN A 344 8.88 2.00 8.82
N TYR A 345 8.95 0.66 8.93
CA TYR A 345 10.13 -0.04 9.42
C TYR A 345 11.35 0.24 8.54
N ASP A 346 11.11 0.28 7.22
CA ASP A 346 12.07 0.77 6.23
C ASP A 346 11.49 1.99 5.51
N ILE A 347 12.33 3.00 5.26
CA ILE A 347 11.96 4.13 4.41
C ILE A 347 11.66 3.59 3.00
N PRO A 348 10.57 3.98 2.37
CA PRO A 348 10.26 3.57 1.00
C PRO A 348 11.35 4.03 0.03
N GLN A 349 11.45 3.34 -1.12
CA GLN A 349 12.39 3.70 -2.17
C GLN A 349 11.97 4.99 -2.86
N ASP A 350 10.67 5.11 -3.16
CA ASP A 350 10.06 6.26 -3.81
C ASP A 350 9.17 7.03 -2.84
N ILE A 351 9.12 8.34 -3.00
CA ILE A 351 8.38 9.25 -2.10
C ILE A 351 6.87 9.00 -2.19
N GLU A 352 6.36 8.64 -3.37
CA GLU A 352 4.95 8.33 -3.59
C GLU A 352 4.46 7.21 -2.67
N TYR A 353 5.29 6.17 -2.47
CA TYR A 353 4.98 5.09 -1.52
C TYR A 353 4.85 5.58 -0.09
N TYR A 354 5.62 6.61 0.30
CA TYR A 354 5.48 7.18 1.64
C TYR A 354 4.05 7.69 1.87
N VAL A 355 3.52 8.45 0.93
CA VAL A 355 2.15 9.00 0.99
C VAL A 355 1.12 7.87 1.00
N HIS A 356 1.26 6.88 0.11
CA HIS A 356 0.38 5.72 0.04
C HIS A 356 0.39 4.89 1.33
N ARG A 357 1.55 4.75 1.99
CA ARG A 357 1.66 4.05 3.28
C ARG A 357 0.94 4.81 4.39
N ILE A 358 1.26 6.09 4.58
CA ILE A 358 0.67 6.87 5.67
C ILE A 358 -0.82 7.18 5.42
N GLY A 359 -1.26 7.19 4.16
CA GLY A 359 -2.66 7.28 3.78
C GLY A 359 -3.52 6.08 4.19
N ARG A 360 -2.94 5.03 4.82
CA ARG A 360 -3.70 3.93 5.45
C ARG A 360 -4.23 4.28 6.83
N THR A 361 -3.81 5.40 7.41
CA THR A 361 -4.33 5.96 8.67
C THR A 361 -4.86 7.37 8.48
N GLY A 362 -5.59 7.89 9.42
CA GLY A 362 -6.13 9.26 9.36
C GLY A 362 -7.27 9.45 8.37
N ARG A 363 -8.01 8.39 7.99
CA ARG A 363 -9.17 8.45 7.09
C ARG A 363 -10.44 8.84 7.82
N ALA A 364 -11.44 9.31 7.07
CA ALA A 364 -12.78 9.66 7.56
C ALA A 364 -12.76 10.61 8.78
N GLY A 365 -11.87 11.60 8.78
CA GLY A 365 -11.79 12.59 9.85
C GLY A 365 -11.13 12.10 11.15
N ARG A 366 -10.60 10.89 11.20
CA ARG A 366 -9.92 10.33 12.38
C ARG A 366 -8.46 10.73 12.46
N LYS A 367 -7.92 10.84 13.69
CA LYS A 367 -6.51 11.12 13.90
C LYS A 367 -5.68 9.85 13.72
N GLY A 368 -4.64 9.91 12.87
CA GLY A 368 -3.71 8.84 12.63
C GLY A 368 -2.31 9.13 13.17
N ARG A 369 -1.48 8.09 13.26
CA ARG A 369 -0.07 8.18 13.66
C ARG A 369 0.81 7.50 12.64
N SER A 370 1.89 8.15 12.24
CA SER A 370 2.93 7.55 11.41
C SER A 370 4.28 7.61 12.12
N PHE A 371 4.97 6.47 12.17
CA PHE A 371 6.30 6.32 12.75
C PHE A 371 7.26 5.81 11.69
N THR A 372 8.38 6.47 11.49
CA THR A 372 9.38 6.10 10.49
C THR A 372 10.73 5.84 11.15
N PHE A 373 11.35 4.70 10.91
CA PHE A 373 12.73 4.44 11.31
C PHE A 373 13.69 4.89 10.23
N ALA A 374 14.68 5.66 10.64
CA ALA A 374 15.76 6.14 9.78
C ALA A 374 17.09 5.99 10.48
N ASN A 375 18.10 5.45 9.82
CA ASN A 375 19.46 5.56 10.31
C ASN A 375 20.09 6.92 9.92
N SER A 376 21.22 7.27 10.52
CA SER A 376 21.86 8.57 10.28
C SER A 376 22.21 8.84 8.80
N ARG A 377 22.37 7.78 7.98
CA ARG A 377 22.64 7.91 6.54
C ARG A 377 21.38 8.15 5.72
N GLU A 378 20.20 7.84 6.24
CA GLU A 378 18.91 7.93 5.56
C GLU A 378 18.17 9.23 5.87
N ILE A 379 18.69 10.09 6.76
CA ILE A 379 18.04 11.36 7.15
C ILE A 379 17.78 12.26 5.93
N TYR A 380 18.63 12.21 4.90
CA TYR A 380 18.42 12.98 3.68
C TYR A 380 17.10 12.60 2.98
N LYS A 381 16.69 11.31 3.01
CA LYS A 381 15.41 10.85 2.45
C LYS A 381 14.22 11.43 3.21
N ILE A 382 14.32 11.53 4.54
CA ILE A 382 13.28 12.19 5.35
C ILE A 382 13.11 13.64 4.92
N ARG A 383 14.24 14.37 4.75
CA ARG A 383 14.20 15.78 4.28
C ARG A 383 13.66 15.91 2.85
N GLU A 384 13.95 14.96 2.01
CA GLU A 384 13.40 14.91 0.65
C GLU A 384 11.88 14.68 0.67
N ILE A 385 11.38 13.76 1.51
CA ILE A 385 9.95 13.53 1.72
C ILE A 385 9.29 14.80 2.24
N GLU A 386 9.85 15.47 3.26
CA GLU A 386 9.31 16.74 3.78
C GLU A 386 9.17 17.79 2.70
N ARG A 387 10.19 17.91 1.84
CA ARG A 387 10.22 18.91 0.76
C ARG A 387 9.19 18.62 -0.34
N VAL A 388 9.06 17.36 -0.77
CA VAL A 388 8.16 16.98 -1.88
C VAL A 388 6.71 16.89 -1.43
N CYS A 389 6.47 16.41 -0.21
CA CYS A 389 5.13 16.25 0.33
C CYS A 389 4.65 17.50 1.10
N HIS A 390 5.41 18.59 1.12
CA HIS A 390 5.09 19.82 1.86
C HIS A 390 4.63 19.56 3.30
N THR A 391 5.27 18.58 3.99
CA THR A 391 4.89 18.13 5.32
C THR A 391 6.08 18.24 6.29
N THR A 392 5.78 18.17 7.59
CA THR A 392 6.80 18.15 8.64
C THR A 392 6.80 16.81 9.34
N ILE A 393 7.95 16.12 9.35
CA ILE A 393 8.12 14.85 10.06
C ILE A 393 8.98 15.10 11.30
N THR A 394 8.36 15.09 12.46
CA THR A 394 9.04 15.48 13.72
C THR A 394 10.02 14.41 14.18
N GLU A 395 11.29 14.76 14.39
CA GLU A 395 12.26 13.86 15.05
C GLU A 395 11.88 13.65 16.53
N LYS A 396 11.80 12.40 16.95
CA LYS A 396 11.56 12.03 18.36
C LYS A 396 12.60 11.01 18.81
N LYS A 397 12.93 11.05 20.10
CA LYS A 397 13.71 10.00 20.75
C LYS A 397 12.81 8.84 21.10
N LEU A 398 13.32 7.61 20.97
CA LEU A 398 12.58 6.42 21.42
C LEU A 398 12.18 6.57 22.90
N PRO A 399 11.00 6.08 23.28
CA PRO A 399 10.62 6.03 24.69
C PRO A 399 11.66 5.23 25.48
N GLY A 400 12.17 5.77 26.58
CA GLY A 400 13.08 5.03 27.48
C GLY A 400 12.37 3.84 28.13
N ALA A 401 13.13 2.82 28.52
CA ALA A 401 12.60 1.58 29.09
C ALA A 401 11.67 1.81 30.29
N ALA A 402 11.96 2.79 31.15
CA ALA A 402 11.09 3.15 32.26
C ALA A 402 9.72 3.69 31.84
N LYS A 403 9.65 4.46 30.73
CA LYS A 403 8.37 4.97 30.19
C LYS A 403 7.53 3.85 29.59
N VAL A 404 8.16 2.90 28.93
CA VAL A 404 7.48 1.72 28.38
C VAL A 404 6.93 0.84 29.50
N LEU A 405 7.74 0.57 30.53
CA LEU A 405 7.32 -0.20 31.69
C LEU A 405 6.10 0.45 32.36
N LYS A 406 6.14 1.78 32.56
CA LYS A 406 4.99 2.53 33.09
C LYS A 406 3.75 2.38 32.19
N ALA A 407 3.89 2.57 30.89
CA ALA A 407 2.75 2.44 29.96
C ALA A 407 2.13 1.03 29.98
N LYS A 408 2.96 -0.02 30.10
CA LYS A 408 2.50 -1.40 30.28
C LYS A 408 1.75 -1.56 31.62
N ALA A 409 2.32 -1.05 32.69
CA ALA A 409 1.68 -1.10 34.02
C ALA A 409 0.33 -0.37 34.03
N ASP A 410 0.29 0.87 33.50
CA ASP A 410 -0.94 1.65 33.39
C ASP A 410 -2.06 0.91 32.64
N LYS A 411 -1.70 0.18 31.54
CA LYS A 411 -2.67 -0.64 30.80
C LYS A 411 -3.30 -1.73 31.65
N TYR A 412 -2.48 -2.50 32.38
CA TYR A 412 -2.98 -3.58 33.20
C TYR A 412 -3.76 -3.06 34.42
N LEU A 413 -3.33 -1.95 34.99
CA LEU A 413 -4.06 -1.29 36.09
C LEU A 413 -5.43 -0.77 35.59
N ASN A 414 -5.49 -0.10 34.45
CA ASN A 414 -6.77 0.37 33.87
C ASN A 414 -7.71 -0.81 33.59
N LYS A 415 -7.19 -1.91 33.02
CA LYS A 415 -8.00 -3.11 32.83
C LYS A 415 -8.47 -3.74 34.12
N ALA A 416 -7.63 -3.74 35.15
CA ALA A 416 -8.03 -4.22 36.49
C ALA A 416 -9.11 -3.34 37.13
N TRP A 417 -9.06 -2.01 36.91
CA TRP A 417 -10.11 -1.09 37.35
C TRP A 417 -11.44 -1.33 36.64
N GLU A 418 -11.42 -1.54 35.29
CA GLU A 418 -12.62 -1.89 34.52
C GLU A 418 -13.26 -3.19 35.04
N LEU A 419 -12.45 -4.22 35.32
CA LEU A 419 -12.95 -5.47 35.91
C LEU A 419 -13.55 -5.23 37.29
N HIS A 420 -12.90 -4.43 38.14
CA HIS A 420 -13.40 -4.09 39.49
C HIS A 420 -14.75 -3.37 39.47
N GLU A 421 -14.97 -2.50 38.46
CA GLU A 421 -16.22 -1.73 38.36
C GLU A 421 -17.38 -2.52 37.75
N HIS A 422 -17.10 -3.50 36.87
CA HIS A 422 -18.12 -4.13 36.04
C HIS A 422 -18.30 -5.63 36.27
N GLU A 423 -17.38 -6.29 36.96
CA GLU A 423 -17.44 -7.74 37.19
C GLU A 423 -17.43 -8.08 38.68
N ASP A 424 -18.03 -9.23 39.02
CA ASP A 424 -17.98 -9.77 40.40
C ASP A 424 -16.61 -10.40 40.66
N ILE A 425 -15.85 -9.78 41.56
CA ILE A 425 -14.53 -10.23 42.00
C ILE A 425 -14.50 -10.83 43.38
N GLU A 426 -15.64 -10.99 44.06
CA GLU A 426 -15.71 -11.43 45.46
C GLU A 426 -15.08 -12.81 45.68
N LEU A 427 -15.27 -13.75 44.76
CA LEU A 427 -14.63 -15.07 44.81
C LEU A 427 -13.10 -14.95 44.77
N MET A 428 -12.55 -14.15 43.89
CA MET A 428 -11.08 -13.95 43.79
C MET A 428 -10.55 -13.23 45.02
N LYS A 429 -11.29 -12.26 45.53
CA LYS A 429 -10.96 -11.54 46.76
C LYS A 429 -10.90 -12.48 47.95
N SER A 430 -11.85 -13.40 48.11
CA SER A 430 -11.86 -14.41 49.20
C SER A 430 -10.67 -15.37 49.11
N PHE A 431 -10.26 -15.79 47.89
CA PHE A 431 -9.05 -16.61 47.72
C PHE A 431 -7.79 -15.84 48.11
N LEU A 432 -7.67 -14.61 47.66
CA LEU A 432 -6.52 -13.76 47.96
C LEU A 432 -6.43 -13.48 49.46
N GLN A 433 -7.56 -13.16 50.12
CA GLN A 433 -7.61 -12.85 51.53
C GLN A 433 -7.12 -14.03 52.37
N ARG A 434 -7.63 -15.25 52.12
CA ARG A 434 -7.17 -16.47 52.81
C ARG A 434 -5.67 -16.71 52.57
N LYS A 435 -5.18 -16.51 51.36
CA LYS A 435 -3.76 -16.74 51.05
C LYS A 435 -2.85 -15.71 51.73
N LEU A 436 -3.28 -14.46 51.84
CA LEU A 436 -2.54 -13.42 52.56
C LEU A 436 -2.45 -13.71 54.07
N GLU A 437 -3.55 -14.23 54.67
CA GLU A 437 -3.57 -14.67 56.09
C GLU A 437 -2.62 -15.86 56.32
N GLU A 438 -2.59 -16.85 55.41
CA GLU A 438 -1.71 -18.02 55.50
C GLU A 438 -0.22 -17.66 55.41
N GLU A 439 0.15 -16.78 54.49
CA GLU A 439 1.56 -16.45 54.17
C GLU A 439 2.08 -15.20 54.93
N GLY A 440 1.20 -14.44 55.54
CA GLY A 440 1.58 -13.21 56.29
C GLY A 440 2.14 -12.10 55.38
N CYS A 441 1.74 -12.07 54.10
CA CYS A 441 2.23 -11.11 53.11
C CYS A 441 1.31 -9.90 53.03
N ASP A 442 1.88 -8.71 52.72
CA ASP A 442 1.08 -7.50 52.47
C ASP A 442 0.35 -7.55 51.14
N ALA A 443 -0.90 -7.09 51.12
CA ALA A 443 -1.71 -7.06 49.89
C ALA A 443 -1.08 -6.21 48.76
N LEU A 444 -0.40 -5.12 49.12
CA LEU A 444 0.27 -4.26 48.15
C LEU A 444 1.50 -4.95 47.53
N GLU A 445 2.26 -5.71 48.33
CA GLU A 445 3.40 -6.48 47.85
C GLU A 445 2.95 -7.58 46.89
N LEU A 446 1.88 -8.31 47.22
CA LEU A 446 1.30 -9.30 46.31
C LEU A 446 0.77 -8.68 45.02
N ALA A 447 0.04 -7.55 45.12
CA ALA A 447 -0.44 -6.82 43.94
C ALA A 447 0.72 -6.33 43.05
N ALA A 448 1.81 -5.82 43.66
CA ALA A 448 3.01 -5.42 42.92
C ALA A 448 3.71 -6.59 42.22
N ALA A 449 3.78 -7.75 42.91
CA ALA A 449 4.32 -8.98 42.33
C ALA A 449 3.45 -9.48 41.14
N MET A 450 2.12 -9.49 41.28
CA MET A 450 1.19 -9.83 40.22
C MET A 450 1.31 -8.88 39.02
N LEU A 451 1.40 -7.57 39.26
CA LEU A 451 1.63 -6.58 38.22
C LEU A 451 2.98 -6.81 37.53
N LYS A 452 4.03 -7.13 38.26
CA LYS A 452 5.34 -7.45 37.70
C LYS A 452 5.32 -8.69 36.82
N LEU A 453 4.57 -9.72 37.18
CA LEU A 453 4.37 -10.93 36.33
C LEU A 453 3.73 -10.60 34.97
N GLN A 454 2.80 -9.61 34.93
CA GLN A 454 2.13 -9.20 33.72
C GLN A 454 2.99 -8.25 32.86
N VAL A 455 3.72 -7.36 33.49
CA VAL A 455 4.49 -6.30 32.83
C VAL A 455 5.90 -6.75 32.43
N GLY A 456 6.47 -7.69 33.17
CA GLY A 456 7.84 -8.16 33.02
C GLY A 456 8.88 -7.20 33.61
N ASP A 457 10.14 -7.41 33.25
CA ASP A 457 11.25 -6.57 33.69
C ASP A 457 11.45 -5.34 32.81
N LYS A 458 12.19 -4.36 33.35
CA LYS A 458 12.62 -3.19 32.59
C LYS A 458 13.55 -3.64 31.46
N GLY A 459 13.15 -3.42 30.23
CA GLY A 459 13.98 -3.73 29.06
C GLY A 459 15.26 -2.87 28.98
N GLU A 460 16.18 -3.26 28.13
CA GLU A 460 17.44 -2.55 27.89
C GLU A 460 17.19 -1.18 27.24
N GLU A 461 18.06 -0.19 27.53
CA GLU A 461 18.00 1.10 26.86
C GLU A 461 18.60 1.00 25.45
N ILE A 462 17.88 1.52 24.45
CA ILE A 462 18.35 1.60 23.07
C ILE A 462 19.05 2.92 22.88
N ALA A 463 20.34 2.89 22.52
CA ALA A 463 21.10 4.08 22.23
C ALA A 463 20.64 4.73 20.91
N ALA A 464 20.47 6.05 20.90
CA ALA A 464 20.21 6.79 19.67
C ALA A 464 21.37 6.63 18.69
N ASP A 465 21.07 6.59 17.39
CA ASP A 465 22.10 6.60 16.35
C ASP A 465 22.66 8.03 16.21
N GLU A 466 23.61 8.40 17.09
CA GLU A 466 24.27 9.71 17.03
C GLU A 466 25.23 9.75 15.84
N TYR A 467 24.96 10.65 14.91
CA TYR A 467 25.91 10.98 13.85
C TYR A 467 27.11 11.68 14.48
N THR A 468 28.14 10.94 14.88
CA THR A 468 29.45 11.52 15.12
C THR A 468 29.94 12.03 13.78
N LYS A 469 29.93 13.37 13.55
CA LYS A 469 30.75 14.02 12.56
C LYS A 469 32.19 13.50 12.86
N ARG A 470 32.66 12.54 12.08
CA ARG A 470 34.08 12.25 12.01
C ARG A 470 34.72 13.57 11.60
N GLY A 471 35.20 14.30 12.60
CA GLY A 471 35.97 15.52 12.40
C GLY A 471 37.05 15.19 11.40
N ASN A 472 37.20 16.05 10.42
CA ASN A 472 38.28 16.08 9.46
C ASN A 472 39.62 16.03 10.23
N ARG A 473 40.11 14.82 10.56
CA ARG A 473 41.46 14.60 11.06
C ARG A 473 42.45 14.63 9.89
N PHE A 474 42.32 15.65 9.06
CA PHE A 474 43.36 16.06 8.15
C PHE A 474 43.69 17.52 8.47
N GLY A 475 44.71 17.73 9.30
CA GLY A 475 45.25 19.05 9.52
C GLY A 475 45.55 19.39 10.98
N ASP A 476 46.31 18.61 11.68
CA ASP A 476 47.19 19.13 12.71
C ASP A 476 48.33 18.10 13.03
N ARG A 477 49.22 17.96 12.09
CA ARG A 477 50.56 17.44 12.34
C ARG A 477 51.53 18.59 12.14
N GLY A 478 51.87 19.26 13.21
CA GLY A 478 53.00 20.13 13.15
C GLY A 478 52.89 21.36 14.02
N ARG A 479 53.29 21.25 15.28
CA ARG A 479 54.13 22.19 16.00
C ARG A 479 54.20 21.83 17.48
N SER A 480 55.14 20.98 17.82
CA SER A 480 55.81 21.07 19.12
C SER A 480 57.14 20.33 19.00
N GLY A 481 58.21 21.04 19.12
CA GLY A 481 59.57 20.51 19.13
C GLY A 481 60.53 21.65 19.06
N ARG A 482 60.80 22.37 20.17
CA ARG A 482 61.98 23.14 20.41
C ARG A 482 63.16 22.17 20.53
N GLY A 483 64.26 22.44 19.82
CA GLY A 483 65.52 21.77 19.96
C GLY A 483 66.60 22.59 19.26
N ASP A 484 67.43 23.25 20.04
CA ASP A 484 68.60 24.03 19.69
C ASP A 484 69.66 23.19 18.91
N GLY A 485 70.41 23.82 18.01
CA GLY A 485 71.60 23.21 17.45
C GLY A 485 72.13 23.86 16.17
N GLU A 486 72.96 24.84 16.33
CA GLU A 486 74.04 25.36 15.51
C GLU A 486 74.36 24.73 14.13
N GLY A 487 74.51 25.59 13.12
CA GLY A 487 75.78 25.70 12.42
C GLY A 487 75.87 25.29 10.96
N ARG A 488 76.24 26.29 10.12
CA ARG A 488 77.01 26.24 8.85
C ARG A 488 76.24 26.01 7.56
N SER A 489 75.96 27.04 6.76
CA SER A 489 76.83 27.77 5.78
C SER A 489 77.16 26.98 4.49
N PHE A 490 76.97 27.70 3.35
CA PHE A 490 77.35 27.45 1.94
C PHE A 490 76.31 26.57 1.15
N GLY A 491 75.87 26.95 -0.03
CA GLY A 491 76.33 27.85 -1.03
C GLY A 491 75.34 27.93 -2.19
N ARG A 492 75.36 28.99 -2.86
CA ARG A 492 74.85 29.44 -4.13
C ARG A 492 74.50 28.37 -5.20
N GLY A 493 73.46 28.62 -5.93
CA GLY A 493 73.25 28.02 -7.24
C GLY A 493 71.96 28.55 -7.94
N ASP A 494 72.17 29.59 -8.66
CA ASP A 494 71.32 30.32 -9.61
C ASP A 494 70.83 29.41 -10.75
N GLY A 495 69.64 29.64 -11.26
CA GLY A 495 69.19 28.92 -12.44
C GLY A 495 67.76 29.31 -12.91
N ARG A 496 67.68 30.52 -13.44
CA ARG A 496 66.52 31.03 -14.22
C ARG A 496 66.23 30.15 -15.45
N ARG A 497 65.01 30.09 -15.85
CA ARG A 497 64.33 30.39 -17.17
C ARG A 497 63.10 29.51 -17.38
N ARG A 498 61.93 30.07 -17.49
CA ARG A 498 61.26 30.85 -18.52
C ARG A 498 60.71 29.98 -19.68
N PHE A 499 59.39 30.16 -19.87
CA PHE A 499 58.63 30.21 -21.10
C PHE A 499 58.32 28.94 -21.92
N GLY A 500 57.04 28.82 -22.28
CA GLY A 500 56.59 28.30 -23.55
C GLY A 500 55.13 27.98 -23.64
N ARG A 501 54.34 28.96 -24.06
CA ARG A 501 53.03 28.80 -24.71
C ARG A 501 53.21 28.06 -26.04
N GLY A 502 52.19 27.34 -26.48
CA GLY A 502 52.10 26.87 -27.84
C GLY A 502 50.78 26.23 -28.14
N ASP A 503 49.89 27.04 -28.64
CA ASP A 503 48.68 26.79 -29.42
C ASP A 503 48.98 26.06 -30.74
N ARG A 504 47.93 25.45 -31.31
CA ARG A 504 47.51 25.28 -32.71
C ARG A 504 47.22 23.84 -33.07
N ASP A 505 45.94 23.58 -33.28
CA ASP A 505 45.20 23.70 -34.54
C ASP A 505 45.50 22.64 -35.63
N ARG A 506 44.41 21.97 -36.00
CA ARG A 506 43.90 21.68 -37.36
C ARG A 506 44.30 20.43 -38.11
N ARG A 507 43.20 19.86 -38.58
CA ARG A 507 42.84 19.27 -39.91
C ARG A 507 42.92 17.75 -39.99
N GLU A 508 41.77 17.13 -40.20
CA GLU A 508 40.99 16.86 -41.44
C GLU A 508 41.69 15.83 -42.36
N ASP A 509 40.76 15.00 -42.86
CA ASP A 509 40.75 14.13 -44.02
C ASP A 509 41.20 12.69 -43.75
N GLY A 510 40.44 11.68 -44.04
CA GLY A 510 39.55 11.44 -45.17
C GLY A 510 39.82 10.04 -45.67
N SER A 511 38.80 9.40 -46.18
CA SER A 511 38.87 8.39 -47.24
C SER A 511 38.90 6.91 -46.86
N THR A 512 37.74 6.33 -47.05
CA THR A 512 37.42 5.19 -47.96
C THR A 512 38.34 3.98 -48.01
N GLY A 513 37.74 2.81 -47.92
CA GLY A 513 38.35 1.60 -48.43
C GLY A 513 37.65 0.31 -48.05
N SER A 514 36.76 -0.10 -48.90
CA SER A 514 36.15 -1.42 -49.06
C SER A 514 37.13 -2.59 -49.05
N GLY A 515 36.70 -3.76 -48.59
CA GLY A 515 37.42 -4.99 -48.83
C GLY A 515 36.82 -6.24 -48.22
N GLU A 516 36.13 -6.98 -49.05
CA GLU A 516 35.67 -8.37 -48.84
C GLU A 516 36.83 -9.32 -48.53
N GLY A 517 36.52 -10.43 -47.87
CA GLY A 517 37.37 -11.60 -47.95
C GLY A 517 37.19 -12.64 -46.83
N ARG A 518 36.23 -13.47 -46.95
CA ARG A 518 36.27 -14.95 -47.08
C ARG A 518 37.35 -15.72 -46.32
N ARG A 519 36.85 -16.70 -45.58
CA ARG A 519 37.26 -18.12 -45.48
C ARG A 519 38.04 -18.63 -44.27
N ARG A 520 37.32 -19.51 -43.58
CA ARG A 520 37.65 -20.94 -43.33
C ARG A 520 38.58 -21.29 -42.15
N ARG A 521 37.95 -22.08 -41.27
CA ARG A 521 38.30 -23.45 -40.80
C ARG A 521 39.19 -23.62 -39.57
N ARG A 522 38.61 -24.50 -38.73
CA ARG A 522 39.15 -25.61 -37.93
C ARG A 522 39.66 -25.24 -36.54
N SER A 523 38.90 -25.82 -35.55
CA SER A 523 39.15 -27.07 -34.80
C SER A 523 40.29 -26.93 -33.81
N ASP A 524 39.99 -27.06 -32.55
CA ASP A 524 40.25 -28.24 -31.74
C ASP A 524 39.88 -28.05 -30.29
N SER A 525 39.09 -28.97 -29.85
CA SER A 525 39.01 -29.69 -28.59
C SER A 525 39.91 -29.25 -27.42
N ARG A 526 39.29 -29.04 -26.26
CA ARG A 526 39.71 -29.72 -25.04
C ARG A 526 38.55 -29.84 -24.06
N GLU A 527 38.20 -31.07 -23.81
CA GLU A 527 37.43 -31.59 -22.70
C GLU A 527 38.02 -31.15 -21.36
N ASP A 528 37.15 -30.75 -20.43
CA ASP A 528 37.42 -31.02 -19.02
C ASP A 528 36.09 -31.45 -18.35
N GLY A 529 36.05 -32.72 -18.03
CA GLY A 529 34.94 -33.41 -17.41
C GLY A 529 34.78 -33.03 -15.94
N ARG A 530 33.56 -32.75 -15.53
CA ARG A 530 33.15 -32.91 -14.15
C ARG A 530 32.01 -33.91 -14.09
N LYS A 531 32.35 -35.07 -13.54
CA LYS A 531 31.49 -36.19 -13.18
C LYS A 531 30.32 -35.70 -12.33
N TRP A 532 29.12 -35.90 -12.78
CA TRP A 532 27.91 -35.91 -11.97
C TRP A 532 27.64 -37.35 -11.53
N ASN A 533 27.52 -37.53 -10.24
CA ASN A 533 27.26 -38.81 -9.59
C ASN A 533 25.85 -39.34 -9.93
N ASP A 534 25.83 -40.46 -10.58
CA ASP A 534 24.69 -41.36 -10.81
C ASP A 534 24.28 -42.04 -9.50
N ARG A 535 23.45 -41.40 -8.67
CA ARG A 535 22.89 -42.00 -7.45
C ARG A 535 21.37 -41.84 -7.25
N ASP A 536 20.64 -41.22 -8.16
CA ASP A 536 19.18 -40.96 -8.00
C ASP A 536 18.30 -41.63 -9.07
N ARG A 537 18.74 -42.73 -9.68
CA ARG A 537 17.91 -43.52 -10.62
C ARG A 537 17.57 -44.92 -10.11
N LYS A 538 17.33 -45.10 -8.82
CA LYS A 538 16.77 -46.37 -8.27
C LYS A 538 15.82 -46.10 -7.11
N ASN A 539 14.64 -45.53 -7.37
CA ASN A 539 13.50 -45.56 -6.43
C ASN A 539 12.15 -45.24 -7.10
N ALA A 540 11.91 -45.79 -8.27
CA ALA A 540 10.61 -45.71 -8.97
C ALA A 540 9.84 -47.03 -8.99
N ASP A 541 10.04 -47.91 -8.04
CA ASP A 541 9.22 -49.12 -7.87
C ASP A 541 9.10 -49.46 -6.37
N ARG A 542 8.23 -48.73 -5.66
CA ARG A 542 7.70 -49.17 -4.37
C ARG A 542 6.17 -49.16 -4.40
N LYS A 543 5.61 -50.35 -4.31
CA LYS A 543 4.19 -50.67 -4.13
C LYS A 543 3.58 -49.81 -3.01
N PRO A 544 2.28 -49.42 -3.11
CA PRO A 544 1.62 -48.64 -2.08
C PRO A 544 1.54 -49.41 -0.76
N SER A 545 1.87 -48.73 0.32
CA SER A 545 1.88 -49.31 1.68
C SER A 545 0.48 -49.73 2.13
N ALA A 546 0.40 -50.78 2.92
CA ALA A 546 -0.83 -51.38 3.46
C ALA A 546 -1.77 -50.40 4.13
N GLU A 547 -1.28 -49.29 4.67
CA GLU A 547 -2.06 -48.20 5.30
C GLU A 547 -3.00 -47.46 4.34
N ARG A 548 -2.65 -47.36 3.05
CA ARG A 548 -3.51 -46.68 2.05
C ARG A 548 -4.68 -47.59 1.63
N ALA A 549 -4.45 -48.89 1.56
CA ALA A 549 -5.49 -49.87 1.28
C ALA A 549 -6.51 -49.97 2.44
N GLU A 550 -6.08 -49.83 3.68
CA GLU A 550 -6.95 -49.87 4.86
C GLU A 550 -7.82 -48.59 4.99
N ARG A 551 -7.32 -47.43 4.60
CA ARG A 551 -8.10 -46.18 4.55
C ARG A 551 -9.17 -46.19 3.46
N GLU A 552 -8.91 -46.79 2.31
CA GLU A 552 -9.91 -46.92 1.25
C GLU A 552 -10.97 -47.99 1.58
N ALA A 553 -10.61 -49.09 2.26
CA ALA A 553 -11.56 -50.07 2.74
C ALA A 553 -12.50 -49.53 3.82
N LYS A 554 -12.01 -48.67 4.75
CA LYS A 554 -12.86 -47.96 5.74
C LYS A 554 -13.79 -46.95 5.12
N LYS A 555 -13.42 -46.32 4.00
CA LYS A 555 -14.30 -45.38 3.25
C LYS A 555 -15.41 -46.11 2.47
N ARG A 556 -15.19 -47.36 2.02
CA ARG A 556 -16.22 -48.16 1.35
C ARG A 556 -17.27 -48.71 2.33
N LYS A 557 -16.85 -49.19 3.54
CA LYS A 557 -17.78 -49.65 4.57
C LYS A 557 -18.73 -48.54 5.11
N LYS A 558 -18.30 -47.28 5.10
CA LYS A 558 -19.16 -46.15 5.54
C LYS A 558 -20.18 -45.66 4.49
N ARG A 559 -20.18 -46.25 3.28
CA ARG A 559 -21.13 -45.95 2.19
C ARG A 559 -22.24 -47.01 2.04
N GLU A 560 -22.17 -48.09 2.77
CA GLU A 560 -23.11 -49.23 2.64
C GLU A 560 -24.04 -49.43 3.86
N GLU A 561 -24.05 -48.50 4.84
CA GLU A 561 -25.05 -48.55 5.91
C GLU A 561 -26.31 -47.80 5.49
N PRO A 562 -27.50 -48.46 5.50
CA PRO A 562 -28.76 -47.82 5.15
C PRO A 562 -29.23 -46.90 6.28
N GLY A 563 -29.53 -45.64 5.93
CA GLY A 563 -30.04 -44.60 6.85
C GLY A 563 -31.37 -44.98 7.46
N ILE A 564 -31.41 -45.02 8.78
CA ILE A 564 -32.63 -45.16 9.58
C ILE A 564 -33.37 -43.80 9.55
N GLY A 565 -34.57 -43.83 8.99
CA GLY A 565 -35.43 -42.67 8.89
C GLY A 565 -35.98 -42.20 10.25
N ASN A 566 -35.79 -40.93 10.54
CA ASN A 566 -36.46 -40.25 11.63
C ASN A 566 -37.66 -39.44 11.06
N SER A 567 -38.85 -39.96 11.34
CA SER A 567 -40.14 -39.30 11.10
C SER A 567 -40.38 -38.21 12.15
N PHE A 568 -40.52 -36.96 11.74
CA PHE A 568 -41.06 -35.87 12.57
C PHE A 568 -42.59 -35.77 12.43
N PRO A 569 -43.34 -35.58 13.53
CA PRO A 569 -44.80 -35.44 13.48
C PRO A 569 -45.22 -34.04 13.04
N LYS A 570 -46.19 -33.96 12.13
CA LYS A 570 -46.89 -32.75 11.68
C LYS A 570 -47.66 -32.11 12.84
N ARG A 571 -47.38 -30.88 13.20
CA ARG A 571 -48.28 -30.03 14.02
C ARG A 571 -49.38 -29.43 13.14
N LYS A 572 -50.62 -29.68 13.54
CA LYS A 572 -51.84 -29.06 13.01
C LYS A 572 -51.93 -27.61 13.46
N ARG A 573 -52.36 -26.75 12.54
CA ARG A 573 -52.85 -25.39 12.81
C ARG A 573 -54.21 -25.47 13.49
N SER A 574 -54.39 -24.70 14.51
CA SER A 574 -55.66 -24.03 14.86
C SER A 574 -55.31 -22.61 15.26
#